data_4026c0f36a5bb1f93cbd1c7ecd1c222a
#
_entry.id   4026c0f36a5bb1f93cbd1c7ecd1c222a
#
_cell.length_a   1.000
_cell.length_b   1.000
_cell.length_c   1.000
_cell.angle_alpha   90.00
_cell.angle_beta   90.00
_cell.angle_gamma   90.00
#
_symmetry.space_group_name_H-M   'P 1'
#
loop_
_entity.id
_entity.type
_entity.pdbx_description
1 polymer ?
#
loop_
_entity_poly.entity_id
_entity_poly.type
_entity_poly.pdbx_seq_one_letter_code
_entity_poly.pdbx_strand_id
1 'polypeptide(L)'
;MIIEKVMNNNCVQASMNGQEVIISGPGVGYNKKYGMSVPEHPANRIFYVRNEQKNKLYKLIEHVDIEYVFVAEKIVQYAENNLEKNLNPSLLLILADHISNAISRVASGIQINNVFLDEIKALYKAEYAISRDALTIINEQFSVQLPDDEIGFIALHILNNYENSVDYESVRIIELSQIITGLIEVVYNRKVDRSSFNYSRFMMHLKYFSSRVLCNEKIKQKDIGDIYEQFLEKDILLQRAIHEIERYLYATFKYELILEEKLYLSI
;
A
#
# COMPACT_ATOMS: atom_id res chain seq x y z
N MET A 1 11.70 -36.34 4.61
CA MET A 1 10.80 -35.71 3.65
C MET A 1 11.27 -36.08 2.24
N ILE A 2 10.33 -36.31 1.34
CA ILE A 2 10.64 -36.76 -0.05
C ILE A 2 10.31 -35.62 -1.00
N ILE A 3 11.24 -35.34 -1.91
CA ILE A 3 11.10 -34.29 -2.92
C ILE A 3 10.06 -34.71 -3.97
N GLU A 4 9.05 -33.89 -4.14
CA GLU A 4 8.03 -34.04 -5.19
C GLU A 4 8.34 -33.19 -6.43
N LYS A 5 8.94 -32.04 -6.26
CA LYS A 5 9.38 -31.17 -7.37
C LYS A 5 10.58 -30.34 -6.93
N VAL A 6 11.58 -30.23 -7.79
CA VAL A 6 12.67 -29.26 -7.64
C VAL A 6 12.22 -27.96 -8.30
N MET A 7 12.21 -26.88 -7.57
CA MET A 7 11.78 -25.56 -8.06
C MET A 7 12.98 -24.73 -8.54
N ASN A 8 14.04 -24.71 -7.75
CA ASN A 8 15.35 -24.15 -8.10
C ASN A 8 16.44 -24.81 -7.23
N ASN A 9 17.69 -24.32 -7.31
CA ASN A 9 18.82 -24.91 -6.58
C ASN A 9 18.66 -24.83 -5.05
N ASN A 10 17.87 -23.88 -4.55
CA ASN A 10 17.70 -23.61 -3.13
C ASN A 10 16.27 -23.87 -2.64
N CYS A 11 15.40 -24.42 -3.49
CA CYS A 11 13.98 -24.62 -3.15
C CYS A 11 13.42 -25.90 -3.76
N VAL A 12 12.75 -26.70 -2.95
CA VAL A 12 12.06 -27.91 -3.35
C VAL A 12 10.66 -27.97 -2.77
N GLN A 13 9.73 -28.56 -3.51
CA GLN A 13 8.44 -29.01 -3.01
C GLN A 13 8.59 -30.42 -2.44
N ALA A 14 8.04 -30.67 -1.27
CA ALA A 14 8.06 -31.97 -0.60
C ALA A 14 6.75 -32.26 0.11
N SER A 15 6.53 -33.50 0.50
CA SER A 15 5.43 -33.88 1.39
C SER A 15 5.92 -34.15 2.81
N MET A 16 5.23 -33.55 3.80
CA MET A 16 5.47 -33.78 5.21
C MET A 16 4.13 -34.08 5.91
N ASN A 17 4.02 -35.29 6.47
CA ASN A 17 2.78 -35.75 7.14
C ASN A 17 1.50 -35.64 6.29
N GLY A 18 1.62 -35.87 4.99
CA GLY A 18 0.51 -35.76 4.04
C GLY A 18 0.14 -34.32 3.64
N GLN A 19 0.87 -33.33 4.14
CA GLN A 19 0.75 -31.93 3.72
C GLN A 19 1.89 -31.55 2.78
N GLU A 20 1.54 -30.80 1.77
CA GLU A 20 2.51 -30.25 0.84
C GLU A 20 3.23 -29.06 1.46
N VAL A 21 4.56 -29.07 1.37
CA VAL A 21 5.43 -28.05 1.91
C VAL A 21 6.46 -27.62 0.87
N ILE A 22 6.90 -26.38 0.95
CA ILE A 22 8.08 -25.91 0.26
C ILE A 22 9.23 -25.87 1.27
N ILE A 23 10.36 -26.38 0.89
CA ILE A 23 11.56 -26.39 1.71
C ILE A 23 12.62 -25.56 0.99
N SER A 24 13.09 -24.52 1.69
CA SER A 24 14.19 -23.68 1.24
C SER A 24 15.42 -23.90 2.11
N GLY A 25 16.58 -23.89 1.48
CA GLY A 25 17.86 -23.97 2.14
C GLY A 25 19.02 -24.01 1.15
N PRO A 26 20.25 -23.73 1.59
CA PRO A 26 21.41 -23.72 0.72
C PRO A 26 21.57 -25.05 -0.03
N GLY A 27 21.44 -25.02 -1.37
CA GLY A 27 21.62 -26.19 -2.21
C GLY A 27 20.61 -27.32 -2.03
N VAL A 28 19.47 -27.10 -1.36
CA VAL A 28 18.46 -28.15 -1.07
C VAL A 28 17.93 -28.81 -2.33
N GLY A 29 17.86 -28.10 -3.44
CA GLY A 29 17.46 -28.59 -4.76
C GLY A 29 18.63 -28.90 -5.71
N TYR A 30 19.87 -28.58 -5.33
CA TYR A 30 21.03 -28.75 -6.21
C TYR A 30 21.31 -30.23 -6.49
N ASN A 31 21.34 -30.62 -7.77
CA ASN A 31 21.49 -32.00 -8.22
C ASN A 31 20.44 -32.96 -7.64
N LYS A 32 19.27 -32.48 -7.24
CA LYS A 32 18.17 -33.30 -6.73
C LYS A 32 17.12 -33.57 -7.81
N LYS A 33 16.35 -34.66 -7.61
CA LYS A 33 15.26 -35.11 -8.48
C LYS A 33 14.09 -35.59 -7.65
N TYR A 34 12.94 -35.73 -8.30
CA TYR A 34 11.75 -36.39 -7.73
C TYR A 34 12.10 -37.70 -7.03
N GLY A 35 11.53 -37.94 -5.86
CA GLY A 35 11.70 -39.15 -5.07
C GLY A 35 12.96 -39.18 -4.19
N MET A 36 13.87 -38.20 -4.31
CA MET A 36 15.03 -38.12 -3.42
C MET A 36 14.65 -37.52 -2.06
N SER A 37 15.41 -37.87 -1.03
CA SER A 37 15.22 -37.28 0.30
C SER A 37 15.73 -35.83 0.34
N VAL A 38 15.02 -34.99 1.08
CA VAL A 38 15.50 -33.64 1.41
C VAL A 38 16.70 -33.77 2.34
N PRO A 39 17.85 -33.11 2.05
CA PRO A 39 19.01 -33.14 2.96
C PRO A 39 18.65 -32.42 4.25
N GLU A 40 19.07 -32.98 5.37
CA GLU A 40 18.95 -32.28 6.66
C GLU A 40 20.00 -31.18 6.74
N HIS A 41 19.56 -29.96 6.96
CA HIS A 41 20.44 -28.79 7.14
C HIS A 41 19.78 -27.80 8.10
N PRO A 42 20.54 -27.24 9.10
CA PRO A 42 19.99 -26.32 10.08
C PRO A 42 19.35 -25.04 9.48
N ALA A 43 19.81 -24.63 8.29
CA ALA A 43 19.29 -23.50 7.58
C ALA A 43 18.07 -23.81 6.71
N ASN A 44 17.59 -25.06 6.66
CA ASN A 44 16.37 -25.37 5.93
C ASN A 44 15.16 -24.77 6.62
N ARG A 45 14.36 -24.05 5.85
CA ARG A 45 13.08 -23.47 6.28
C ARG A 45 11.95 -24.20 5.59
N ILE A 46 10.85 -24.43 6.31
CA ILE A 46 9.68 -25.13 5.82
C ILE A 46 8.51 -24.15 5.71
N PHE A 47 7.91 -24.08 4.55
CA PHE A 47 6.77 -23.24 4.26
C PHE A 47 5.55 -24.09 3.91
N TYR A 48 4.44 -23.89 4.65
CA TYR A 48 3.20 -24.62 4.43
C TYR A 48 2.34 -23.92 3.37
N VAL A 49 2.08 -24.62 2.26
CA VAL A 49 1.33 -24.05 1.14
C VAL A 49 -0.16 -24.11 1.38
N ARG A 50 -0.85 -22.99 1.38
CA ARG A 50 -2.32 -22.94 1.38
C ARG A 50 -2.85 -23.17 -0.04
N ASN A 51 -3.87 -24.05 -0.18
CA ASN A 51 -4.35 -24.51 -1.49
C ASN A 51 -4.81 -23.41 -2.45
N GLU A 52 -5.36 -22.31 -1.94
CA GLU A 52 -5.97 -21.26 -2.77
C GLU A 52 -4.97 -20.48 -3.64
N GLN A 53 -3.69 -20.46 -3.27
CA GLN A 53 -2.67 -19.68 -3.97
C GLN A 53 -1.53 -20.53 -4.55
N LYS A 54 -1.63 -21.84 -4.44
CA LYS A 54 -0.59 -22.80 -4.78
C LYS A 54 0.07 -22.52 -6.15
N ASN A 55 -0.74 -22.38 -7.19
CA ASN A 55 -0.23 -22.19 -8.56
C ASN A 55 0.47 -20.84 -8.76
N LYS A 56 0.01 -19.79 -8.07
CA LYS A 56 0.63 -18.45 -8.11
C LYS A 56 1.97 -18.46 -7.37
N LEU A 57 1.98 -19.06 -6.18
CA LEU A 57 3.19 -19.20 -5.36
C LEU A 57 4.27 -19.99 -6.11
N TYR A 58 3.93 -21.08 -6.76
CA TYR A 58 4.91 -21.88 -7.51
C TYR A 58 5.52 -21.11 -8.68
N LYS A 59 4.69 -20.38 -9.44
CA LYS A 59 5.19 -19.53 -10.52
C LYS A 59 6.11 -18.42 -9.98
N LEU A 60 5.78 -17.85 -8.84
CA LEU A 60 6.63 -16.83 -8.23
C LEU A 60 8.00 -17.39 -7.81
N ILE A 61 8.02 -18.53 -7.11
CA ILE A 61 9.26 -19.17 -6.63
C ILE A 61 10.16 -19.64 -7.76
N GLU A 62 9.63 -19.90 -8.96
CA GLU A 62 10.45 -20.20 -10.14
C GLU A 62 11.34 -19.01 -10.55
N HIS A 63 10.94 -17.78 -10.20
CA HIS A 63 11.61 -16.54 -10.63
C HIS A 63 12.11 -15.68 -9.45
N VAL A 64 11.57 -15.85 -8.25
CA VAL A 64 11.87 -15.09 -7.05
C VAL A 64 12.43 -16.04 -5.99
N ASP A 65 13.52 -15.64 -5.33
CA ASP A 65 14.08 -16.44 -4.24
C ASP A 65 13.08 -16.55 -3.09
N ILE A 66 12.95 -17.74 -2.54
CA ILE A 66 12.00 -18.05 -1.45
C ILE A 66 12.26 -17.19 -0.20
N GLU A 67 13.47 -16.67 -0.03
CA GLU A 67 13.78 -15.78 1.10
C GLU A 67 12.92 -14.51 1.10
N TYR A 68 12.58 -13.97 -0.10
CA TYR A 68 11.65 -12.84 -0.20
C TYR A 68 10.24 -13.20 0.25
N VAL A 69 9.82 -14.45 0.00
CA VAL A 69 8.51 -14.96 0.45
C VAL A 69 8.47 -15.06 1.98
N PHE A 70 9.52 -15.53 2.64
CA PHE A 70 9.60 -15.60 4.10
C PHE A 70 9.58 -14.19 4.74
N VAL A 71 10.27 -13.23 4.14
CA VAL A 71 10.26 -11.85 4.64
C VAL A 71 8.87 -11.22 4.43
N ALA A 72 8.26 -11.43 3.27
CA ALA A 72 6.90 -10.97 3.00
C ALA A 72 5.88 -11.58 3.97
N GLU A 73 5.99 -12.89 4.29
CA GLU A 73 5.11 -13.55 5.27
C GLU A 73 5.24 -12.90 6.65
N LYS A 74 6.49 -12.66 7.11
CA LYS A 74 6.74 -11.97 8.38
C LYS A 74 6.11 -10.58 8.42
N ILE A 75 6.19 -9.83 7.31
CA ILE A 75 5.60 -8.50 7.19
C ILE A 75 4.07 -8.58 7.20
N VAL A 76 3.46 -9.51 6.46
CA VAL A 76 2.01 -9.69 6.43
C VAL A 76 1.48 -10.03 7.82
N GLN A 77 2.09 -10.99 8.52
CA GLN A 77 1.72 -11.36 9.90
C GLN A 77 1.87 -10.17 10.87
N TYR A 78 2.95 -9.40 10.75
CA TYR A 78 3.16 -8.20 11.54
C TYR A 78 2.07 -7.15 11.26
N ALA A 79 1.70 -6.95 10.00
CA ALA A 79 0.66 -6.01 9.60
C ALA A 79 -0.73 -6.45 10.13
N GLU A 80 -1.12 -7.71 9.96
CA GLU A 80 -2.40 -8.24 10.47
C GLU A 80 -2.54 -8.07 11.98
N ASN A 81 -1.48 -8.37 12.72
CA ASN A 81 -1.47 -8.27 14.19
C ASN A 81 -1.58 -6.82 14.70
N ASN A 82 -1.02 -5.84 13.96
CA ASN A 82 -0.99 -4.44 14.40
C ASN A 82 -2.15 -3.62 13.85
N LEU A 83 -2.75 -4.02 12.73
CA LEU A 83 -3.91 -3.33 12.15
C LEU A 83 -5.24 -3.89 12.65
N GLU A 84 -5.23 -5.05 13.31
CA GLU A 84 -6.44 -5.78 13.71
C GLU A 84 -7.40 -5.99 12.53
N LYS A 85 -6.84 -6.20 11.33
CA LYS A 85 -7.56 -6.37 10.07
C LYS A 85 -7.03 -7.60 9.33
N ASN A 86 -7.93 -8.30 8.66
CA ASN A 86 -7.54 -9.37 7.77
C ASN A 86 -7.05 -8.78 6.45
N LEU A 87 -5.95 -9.34 5.96
CA LEU A 87 -5.37 -8.98 4.68
C LEU A 87 -5.63 -10.10 3.66
N ASN A 88 -5.86 -9.70 2.41
CA ASN A 88 -6.02 -10.66 1.34
C ASN A 88 -4.74 -11.51 1.23
N PRO A 89 -4.84 -12.85 1.24
CA PRO A 89 -3.69 -13.73 1.14
C PRO A 89 -2.79 -13.48 -0.08
N SER A 90 -3.30 -12.81 -1.14
CA SER A 90 -2.49 -12.43 -2.30
C SER A 90 -1.39 -11.42 -1.97
N LEU A 91 -1.52 -10.66 -0.88
CA LEU A 91 -0.54 -9.68 -0.44
C LEU A 91 0.84 -10.31 -0.22
N LEU A 92 0.89 -11.55 0.29
CA LEU A 92 2.14 -12.29 0.45
C LEU A 92 2.95 -12.33 -0.86
N LEU A 93 2.29 -12.71 -1.96
CA LEU A 93 2.96 -12.84 -3.26
C LEU A 93 3.34 -11.49 -3.86
N ILE A 94 2.45 -10.51 -3.69
CA ILE A 94 2.65 -9.14 -4.16
C ILE A 94 3.85 -8.51 -3.45
N LEU A 95 3.95 -8.67 -2.13
CA LEU A 95 5.07 -8.13 -1.36
C LEU A 95 6.38 -8.86 -1.66
N ALA A 96 6.37 -10.18 -1.83
CA ALA A 96 7.57 -10.93 -2.17
C ALA A 96 8.15 -10.47 -3.52
N ASP A 97 7.30 -10.31 -4.53
CA ASP A 97 7.69 -9.76 -5.83
C ASP A 97 8.19 -8.32 -5.72
N HIS A 98 7.46 -7.46 -4.99
CA HIS A 98 7.85 -6.08 -4.76
C HIS A 98 9.22 -5.96 -4.10
N ILE A 99 9.48 -6.71 -3.02
CA ILE A 99 10.76 -6.71 -2.28
C ILE A 99 11.92 -7.11 -3.20
N SER A 100 11.75 -8.21 -3.96
CA SER A 100 12.74 -8.67 -4.93
C SER A 100 13.08 -7.60 -5.95
N ASN A 101 12.05 -6.96 -6.53
CA ASN A 101 12.21 -5.90 -7.51
C ASN A 101 12.83 -4.63 -6.91
N ALA A 102 12.47 -4.24 -5.69
CA ALA A 102 13.03 -3.08 -5.00
C ALA A 102 14.53 -3.25 -4.76
N ILE A 103 14.95 -4.41 -4.26
CA ILE A 103 16.37 -4.73 -4.04
C ILE A 103 17.14 -4.74 -5.38
N SER A 104 16.56 -5.35 -6.42
CA SER A 104 17.18 -5.39 -7.75
C SER A 104 17.36 -3.99 -8.36
N ARG A 105 16.37 -3.10 -8.17
CA ARG A 105 16.45 -1.69 -8.61
C ARG A 105 17.60 -0.96 -7.92
N VAL A 106 17.66 -1.04 -6.59
CA VAL A 106 18.73 -0.37 -5.82
C VAL A 106 20.11 -0.90 -6.18
N ALA A 107 20.25 -2.22 -6.35
CA ALA A 107 21.50 -2.83 -6.84
C ALA A 107 21.91 -2.33 -8.23
N SER A 108 20.93 -1.96 -9.07
CA SER A 108 21.13 -1.39 -10.40
C SER A 108 21.27 0.13 -10.41
N GLY A 109 21.27 0.80 -9.24
CA GLY A 109 21.34 2.26 -9.12
C GLY A 109 20.06 3.00 -9.56
N ILE A 110 18.93 2.29 -9.70
CA ILE A 110 17.64 2.87 -10.10
C ILE A 110 16.88 3.29 -8.85
N GLN A 111 16.53 4.60 -8.78
CA GLN A 111 15.68 5.12 -7.73
C GLN A 111 14.31 5.49 -8.29
N ILE A 112 13.25 5.14 -7.57
CA ILE A 112 11.86 5.51 -7.89
C ILE A 112 11.32 6.30 -6.71
N ASN A 113 10.81 7.51 -6.99
CA ASN A 113 10.18 8.36 -5.98
C ASN A 113 8.70 7.99 -5.85
N ASN A 114 8.22 7.91 -4.62
CA ASN A 114 6.80 7.75 -4.35
C ASN A 114 6.14 9.13 -4.24
N VAL A 115 5.43 9.52 -5.29
CA VAL A 115 4.76 10.83 -5.35
C VAL A 115 3.64 11.02 -4.33
N PHE A 116 3.24 9.95 -3.63
CA PHE A 116 2.17 9.94 -2.62
C PHE A 116 2.68 9.79 -1.18
N LEU A 117 3.99 9.81 -0.96
CA LEU A 117 4.58 9.48 0.35
C LEU A 117 4.05 10.38 1.48
N ASP A 118 3.96 11.69 1.24
CA ASP A 118 3.47 12.66 2.22
C ASP A 118 1.98 12.46 2.52
N GLU A 119 1.17 12.21 1.49
CA GLU A 119 -0.26 11.94 1.63
C GLU A 119 -0.50 10.61 2.36
N ILE A 120 0.24 9.57 2.04
CA ILE A 120 0.17 8.28 2.74
C ILE A 120 0.50 8.46 4.22
N LYS A 121 1.58 9.18 4.52
CA LYS A 121 1.99 9.50 5.89
C LYS A 121 0.93 10.29 6.65
N ALA A 122 0.24 11.21 5.99
CA ALA A 122 -0.81 12.04 6.61
C ALA A 122 -2.12 11.28 6.80
N LEU A 123 -2.54 10.48 5.80
CA LEU A 123 -3.86 9.85 5.73
C LEU A 123 -3.91 8.45 6.36
N TYR A 124 -2.82 7.70 6.28
CA TYR A 124 -2.74 6.28 6.60
C TYR A 124 -1.59 6.01 7.59
N LYS A 125 -1.67 6.70 8.75
CA LYS A 125 -0.60 6.71 9.76
C LYS A 125 -0.22 5.32 10.28
N ALA A 126 -1.20 4.44 10.46
CA ALA A 126 -0.97 3.09 10.96
C ALA A 126 -0.24 2.24 9.90
N GLU A 127 -0.73 2.26 8.67
CA GLU A 127 -0.14 1.53 7.55
C GLU A 127 1.26 2.07 7.23
N TYR A 128 1.46 3.40 7.30
CA TYR A 128 2.78 4.02 7.13
C TYR A 128 3.77 3.57 8.22
N ALA A 129 3.35 3.54 9.49
CA ALA A 129 4.22 3.09 10.59
C ALA A 129 4.64 1.62 10.43
N ILE A 130 3.68 0.75 10.09
CA ILE A 130 3.93 -0.66 9.82
C ILE A 130 4.87 -0.84 8.62
N SER A 131 4.68 -0.07 7.56
CA SER A 131 5.53 -0.14 6.36
C SER A 131 6.95 0.35 6.62
N ARG A 132 7.14 1.32 7.51
CA ARG A 132 8.46 1.76 7.97
C ARG A 132 9.18 0.63 8.72
N ASP A 133 8.46 -0.06 9.61
CA ASP A 133 9.02 -1.20 10.34
C ASP A 133 9.29 -2.38 9.38
N ALA A 134 8.43 -2.59 8.37
CA ALA A 134 8.66 -3.55 7.30
C ALA A 134 9.93 -3.22 6.49
N LEU A 135 10.17 -1.96 6.16
CA LEU A 135 11.40 -1.53 5.48
C LEU A 135 12.64 -1.86 6.30
N THR A 136 12.58 -1.66 7.63
CA THR A 136 13.66 -2.04 8.55
C THR A 136 13.92 -3.55 8.50
N ILE A 137 12.87 -4.37 8.58
CA ILE A 137 12.97 -5.83 8.47
C ILE A 137 13.64 -6.26 7.15
N ILE A 138 13.28 -5.63 6.03
CA ILE A 138 13.86 -5.92 4.72
C ILE A 138 15.35 -5.55 4.69
N ASN A 139 15.69 -4.34 5.14
CA ASN A 139 17.05 -3.84 5.13
C ASN A 139 17.99 -4.71 5.98
N GLU A 140 17.53 -5.11 7.17
CA GLU A 140 18.30 -6.01 8.06
C GLU A 140 18.47 -7.41 7.47
N GLN A 141 17.39 -7.99 6.91
CA GLN A 141 17.42 -9.37 6.40
C GLN A 141 18.34 -9.52 5.18
N PHE A 142 18.31 -8.54 4.27
CA PHE A 142 19.08 -8.61 3.01
C PHE A 142 20.35 -7.76 3.04
N SER A 143 20.67 -7.12 4.16
CA SER A 143 21.84 -6.22 4.30
C SER A 143 21.89 -5.15 3.20
N VAL A 144 20.74 -4.53 2.91
CA VAL A 144 20.58 -3.48 1.90
C VAL A 144 20.09 -2.19 2.56
N GLN A 145 20.13 -1.08 1.81
CA GLN A 145 19.56 0.20 2.23
C GLN A 145 18.56 0.67 1.16
N LEU A 146 17.31 0.28 1.31
CA LEU A 146 16.24 0.75 0.45
C LEU A 146 15.86 2.20 0.82
N PRO A 147 15.44 3.03 -0.16
CA PRO A 147 15.02 4.41 0.10
C PRO A 147 13.68 4.45 0.86
N ASP A 148 13.44 5.56 1.59
CA ASP A 148 12.21 5.79 2.35
C ASP A 148 10.94 5.79 1.48
N ASP A 149 11.08 6.06 0.19
CA ASP A 149 9.98 5.94 -0.79
C ASP A 149 9.34 4.55 -0.81
N GLU A 150 10.09 3.51 -0.50
CA GLU A 150 9.57 2.13 -0.41
C GLU A 150 8.56 1.95 0.73
N ILE A 151 8.63 2.77 1.79
CA ILE A 151 7.60 2.82 2.84
C ILE A 151 6.23 3.09 2.22
N GLY A 152 6.16 4.06 1.32
CA GLY A 152 4.92 4.42 0.63
C GLY A 152 4.40 3.32 -0.28
N PHE A 153 5.28 2.63 -1.02
CA PHE A 153 4.87 1.51 -1.88
C PHE A 153 4.36 0.32 -1.06
N ILE A 154 5.05 -0.05 0.02
CA ILE A 154 4.61 -1.12 0.92
C ILE A 154 3.25 -0.76 1.55
N ALA A 155 3.07 0.48 1.99
CA ALA A 155 1.81 0.95 2.56
C ALA A 155 0.65 0.85 1.54
N LEU A 156 0.87 1.22 0.28
CA LEU A 156 -0.13 1.07 -0.78
C LEU A 156 -0.47 -0.40 -1.04
N HIS A 157 0.51 -1.30 -1.01
CA HIS A 157 0.24 -2.73 -1.14
C HIS A 157 -0.64 -3.24 0.00
N ILE A 158 -0.38 -2.82 1.25
CA ILE A 158 -1.21 -3.19 2.41
C ILE A 158 -2.63 -2.63 2.24
N LEU A 159 -2.76 -1.34 1.93
CA LEU A 159 -4.06 -0.65 1.77
C LEU A 159 -4.94 -1.28 0.70
N ASN A 160 -4.35 -1.65 -0.43
CA ASN A 160 -5.08 -2.24 -1.56
C ASN A 160 -5.40 -3.74 -1.37
N ASN A 161 -4.93 -4.34 -0.27
CA ASN A 161 -5.13 -5.75 0.03
C ASN A 161 -5.88 -6.00 1.37
N TYR A 162 -6.66 -5.05 1.87
CA TYR A 162 -7.62 -5.36 2.92
C TYR A 162 -8.70 -6.30 2.39
N GLU A 163 -9.12 -7.29 3.19
CA GLU A 163 -10.34 -8.05 2.89
C GLU A 163 -11.52 -7.09 2.78
N ASN A 164 -12.30 -7.20 1.71
CA ASN A 164 -13.44 -6.35 1.40
C ASN A 164 -13.11 -4.90 0.98
N SER A 165 -11.87 -4.55 0.68
CA SER A 165 -11.58 -3.28 0.01
C SER A 165 -12.02 -3.33 -1.45
N VAL A 166 -12.61 -2.23 -1.93
CA VAL A 166 -12.79 -2.03 -3.37
C VAL A 166 -11.41 -1.70 -3.95
N ASP A 167 -10.97 -2.46 -4.94
CA ASP A 167 -9.67 -2.29 -5.57
C ASP A 167 -9.42 -0.82 -5.95
N TYR A 168 -8.25 -0.29 -5.57
CA TYR A 168 -7.77 1.07 -5.86
C TYR A 168 -8.50 2.24 -5.18
N GLU A 169 -9.42 2.02 -4.26
CA GLU A 169 -10.13 3.13 -3.58
C GLU A 169 -9.15 4.05 -2.83
N SER A 170 -8.18 3.48 -2.12
CA SER A 170 -7.18 4.24 -1.37
C SER A 170 -6.31 5.12 -2.28
N VAL A 171 -5.87 4.60 -3.43
CA VAL A 171 -5.09 5.37 -4.41
C VAL A 171 -5.93 6.51 -4.98
N ARG A 172 -7.16 6.26 -5.38
CA ARG A 172 -8.07 7.29 -5.91
C ARG A 172 -8.37 8.40 -4.90
N ILE A 173 -8.51 8.05 -3.60
CA ILE A 173 -8.66 9.02 -2.52
C ILE A 173 -7.42 9.91 -2.43
N ILE A 174 -6.22 9.33 -2.48
CA ILE A 174 -4.95 10.07 -2.43
C ILE A 174 -4.83 11.00 -3.65
N GLU A 175 -5.06 10.48 -4.85
CA GLU A 175 -5.02 11.25 -6.11
C GLU A 175 -5.97 12.45 -6.07
N LEU A 176 -7.23 12.23 -5.69
CA LEU A 176 -8.22 13.31 -5.59
C LEU A 176 -7.81 14.34 -4.54
N SER A 177 -7.30 13.90 -3.40
CA SER A 177 -6.80 14.79 -2.34
C SER A 177 -5.61 15.63 -2.81
N GLN A 178 -4.68 15.04 -3.58
CA GLN A 178 -3.56 15.79 -4.20
C GLN A 178 -4.04 16.82 -5.21
N ILE A 179 -5.00 16.45 -6.07
CA ILE A 179 -5.54 17.37 -7.08
C ILE A 179 -6.19 18.57 -6.40
N ILE A 180 -7.01 18.35 -5.37
CA ILE A 180 -7.67 19.43 -4.62
C ILE A 180 -6.62 20.32 -3.96
N THR A 181 -5.61 19.73 -3.31
CA THR A 181 -4.51 20.49 -2.70
C THR A 181 -3.75 21.32 -3.76
N GLY A 182 -3.49 20.73 -4.93
CA GLY A 182 -2.83 21.42 -6.03
C GLY A 182 -3.65 22.59 -6.58
N LEU A 183 -4.97 22.48 -6.68
CA LEU A 183 -5.85 23.57 -7.09
C LEU A 183 -5.79 24.73 -6.08
N ILE A 184 -5.79 24.43 -4.79
CA ILE A 184 -5.65 25.43 -3.73
C ILE A 184 -4.27 26.12 -3.83
N GLU A 185 -3.18 25.35 -3.97
CA GLU A 185 -1.83 25.89 -4.13
C GLU A 185 -1.72 26.84 -5.32
N VAL A 186 -2.34 26.51 -6.44
CA VAL A 186 -2.37 27.36 -7.62
C VAL A 186 -3.11 28.67 -7.38
N VAL A 187 -4.31 28.60 -6.77
CA VAL A 187 -5.13 29.79 -6.51
C VAL A 187 -4.44 30.74 -5.53
N TYR A 188 -3.85 30.21 -4.47
CA TYR A 188 -3.15 31.00 -3.45
C TYR A 188 -1.72 31.37 -3.86
N ASN A 189 -1.23 30.86 -4.99
CA ASN A 189 0.17 30.99 -5.45
C ASN A 189 1.18 30.68 -4.34
N ARG A 190 0.91 29.65 -3.56
CA ARG A 190 1.73 29.23 -2.41
C ARG A 190 1.67 27.73 -2.23
N LYS A 191 2.83 27.12 -1.93
CA LYS A 191 2.90 25.72 -1.54
C LYS A 191 2.45 25.50 -0.09
N VAL A 192 1.72 24.43 0.13
CA VAL A 192 1.31 24.01 1.47
C VAL A 192 2.51 23.37 2.17
N ASP A 193 2.71 23.72 3.44
CA ASP A 193 3.70 23.04 4.28
C ASP A 193 3.17 21.65 4.70
N ARG A 194 3.65 20.65 3.98
CA ARG A 194 3.24 19.25 4.15
C ARG A 194 3.68 18.64 5.48
N SER A 195 4.63 19.27 6.19
CA SER A 195 5.08 18.84 7.51
C SER A 195 4.19 19.37 8.65
N SER A 196 3.32 20.34 8.37
CA SER A 196 2.52 21.02 9.37
C SER A 196 1.38 20.17 9.92
N PHE A 197 1.02 20.43 11.18
CA PHE A 197 -0.16 19.82 11.81
C PHE A 197 -1.46 20.19 11.06
N ASN A 198 -1.55 21.42 10.56
CA ASN A 198 -2.71 21.89 9.79
C ASN A 198 -2.87 21.13 8.49
N TYR A 199 -1.77 20.82 7.78
CA TYR A 199 -1.81 19.96 6.60
C TYR A 199 -2.34 18.56 6.93
N SER A 200 -1.86 17.93 7.99
CA SER A 200 -2.33 16.60 8.40
C SER A 200 -3.83 16.60 8.73
N ARG A 201 -4.35 17.67 9.35
CA ARG A 201 -5.76 17.86 9.62
C ARG A 201 -6.59 18.04 8.34
N PHE A 202 -6.12 18.89 7.46
CA PHE A 202 -6.74 19.16 6.17
C PHE A 202 -6.79 17.88 5.30
N MET A 203 -5.70 17.12 5.22
CA MET A 203 -5.67 15.85 4.51
C MET A 203 -6.67 14.85 5.07
N MET A 204 -6.85 14.77 6.39
CA MET A 204 -7.87 13.91 6.97
C MET A 204 -9.29 14.32 6.55
N HIS A 205 -9.55 15.61 6.44
CA HIS A 205 -10.80 16.15 5.90
C HIS A 205 -10.96 15.76 4.42
N LEU A 206 -9.91 15.91 3.62
CA LEU A 206 -9.93 15.53 2.21
C LEU A 206 -10.13 14.03 2.00
N LYS A 207 -9.60 13.18 2.87
CA LYS A 207 -9.83 11.72 2.80
C LYS A 207 -11.33 11.39 2.83
N TYR A 208 -12.04 11.87 3.84
CA TYR A 208 -13.47 11.61 3.98
C TYR A 208 -14.29 12.27 2.88
N PHE A 209 -13.90 13.46 2.46
CA PHE A 209 -14.53 14.14 1.33
C PHE A 209 -14.33 13.37 0.02
N SER A 210 -13.10 12.99 -0.30
CA SER A 210 -12.76 12.25 -1.51
C SER A 210 -13.45 10.89 -1.55
N SER A 211 -13.53 10.17 -0.43
CA SER A 211 -14.26 8.91 -0.35
C SER A 211 -15.75 9.11 -0.71
N ARG A 212 -16.42 10.13 -0.18
CA ARG A 212 -17.81 10.44 -0.53
C ARG A 212 -17.99 10.79 -2.01
N VAL A 213 -17.09 11.60 -2.56
CA VAL A 213 -17.14 11.95 -4.00
C VAL A 213 -17.03 10.69 -4.85
N LEU A 214 -16.10 9.80 -4.53
CA LEU A 214 -15.86 8.57 -5.28
C LEU A 214 -17.01 7.57 -5.17
N CYS A 215 -17.67 7.50 -3.99
CA CYS A 215 -18.86 6.67 -3.75
C CYS A 215 -20.17 7.38 -4.17
N ASN A 216 -20.11 8.62 -4.64
CA ASN A 216 -21.27 9.47 -4.93
C ASN A 216 -22.25 9.57 -3.75
N GLU A 217 -21.71 9.60 -2.53
CA GLU A 217 -22.48 9.76 -1.30
C GLU A 217 -22.65 11.23 -0.98
N LYS A 218 -23.89 11.67 -0.70
CA LYS A 218 -24.20 13.05 -0.29
C LYS A 218 -24.51 13.11 1.20
N ILE A 219 -23.99 14.14 1.88
CA ILE A 219 -24.35 14.45 3.26
C ILE A 219 -25.78 14.98 3.28
N LYS A 220 -26.51 14.73 4.36
CA LYS A 220 -27.84 15.34 4.56
C LYS A 220 -27.68 16.86 4.69
N GLN A 221 -28.39 17.57 3.86
CA GLN A 221 -28.41 19.02 3.83
C GLN A 221 -28.90 19.60 5.17
N LYS A 222 -28.14 20.53 5.74
CA LYS A 222 -28.51 21.30 6.93
C LYS A 222 -28.62 22.77 6.54
N ASP A 223 -29.41 23.52 7.24
CA ASP A 223 -29.55 24.96 7.00
C ASP A 223 -28.37 25.73 7.65
N ILE A 224 -27.32 25.96 6.83
CA ILE A 224 -26.07 26.64 7.22
C ILE A 224 -25.74 27.83 6.29
N GLY A 225 -26.73 28.29 5.49
CA GLY A 225 -26.52 29.30 4.47
C GLY A 225 -25.83 30.57 4.97
N ASP A 226 -26.32 31.13 6.07
CA ASP A 226 -25.80 32.38 6.65
C ASP A 226 -24.32 32.25 7.09
N ILE A 227 -23.91 31.09 7.58
CA ILE A 227 -22.54 30.85 8.05
C ILE A 227 -21.59 30.80 6.85
N TYR A 228 -22.00 30.14 5.79
CA TYR A 228 -21.18 29.99 4.60
C TYR A 228 -20.96 31.33 3.88
N GLU A 229 -22.01 32.12 3.71
CA GLU A 229 -21.92 33.45 3.08
C GLU A 229 -20.97 34.37 3.86
N GLN A 230 -21.03 34.40 5.20
CA GLN A 230 -20.13 35.18 6.03
C GLN A 230 -18.65 34.75 5.91
N PHE A 231 -18.39 33.47 5.65
CA PHE A 231 -17.02 32.98 5.42
C PHE A 231 -16.50 33.38 4.05
N LEU A 232 -17.31 33.26 2.99
CA LEU A 232 -16.92 33.58 1.63
C LEU A 232 -16.72 35.06 1.38
N GLU A 233 -17.56 35.93 1.94
CA GLU A 233 -17.50 37.38 1.73
C GLU A 233 -16.13 37.98 2.09
N LYS A 234 -15.36 37.29 2.95
CA LYS A 234 -14.10 37.81 3.50
C LYS A 234 -12.86 37.37 2.73
N ASP A 235 -12.93 36.35 1.88
CA ASP A 235 -11.75 35.81 1.18
C ASP A 235 -12.05 35.44 -0.29
N ILE A 236 -11.66 36.33 -1.19
CA ILE A 236 -11.82 36.16 -2.65
C ILE A 236 -11.01 34.95 -3.17
N LEU A 237 -9.85 34.66 -2.57
CA LEU A 237 -9.04 33.52 -2.98
C LEU A 237 -9.73 32.21 -2.59
N LEU A 238 -10.36 32.18 -1.42
CA LEU A 238 -11.18 31.05 -0.99
C LEU A 238 -12.33 30.78 -1.96
N GLN A 239 -13.08 31.83 -2.36
CA GLN A 239 -14.15 31.70 -3.36
C GLN A 239 -13.63 31.09 -4.66
N ARG A 240 -12.50 31.57 -5.16
CA ARG A 240 -11.87 31.05 -6.38
C ARG A 240 -11.43 29.59 -6.21
N ALA A 241 -10.83 29.22 -5.08
CA ALA A 241 -10.41 27.87 -4.82
C ALA A 241 -11.62 26.89 -4.79
N ILE A 242 -12.70 27.25 -4.09
CA ILE A 242 -13.93 26.46 -4.07
C ILE A 242 -14.52 26.32 -5.48
N HIS A 243 -14.56 27.41 -6.26
CA HIS A 243 -15.07 27.37 -7.63
C HIS A 243 -14.24 26.46 -8.54
N GLU A 244 -12.90 26.49 -8.45
CA GLU A 244 -12.04 25.60 -9.23
C GLU A 244 -12.22 24.13 -8.84
N ILE A 245 -12.35 23.85 -7.54
CA ILE A 245 -12.64 22.50 -7.04
C ILE A 245 -14.01 22.03 -7.58
N GLU A 246 -15.05 22.84 -7.45
CA GLU A 246 -16.41 22.52 -7.94
C GLU A 246 -16.41 22.22 -9.45
N ARG A 247 -15.75 23.07 -10.23
CA ARG A 247 -15.60 22.88 -11.68
C ARG A 247 -14.91 21.55 -12.01
N TYR A 248 -13.83 21.23 -11.31
CA TYR A 248 -13.11 19.97 -11.49
C TYR A 248 -13.99 18.76 -11.15
N LEU A 249 -14.64 18.77 -9.98
CA LEU A 249 -15.48 17.68 -9.52
C LEU A 249 -16.68 17.44 -10.45
N TYR A 250 -17.31 18.50 -10.91
CA TYR A 250 -18.41 18.39 -11.88
C TYR A 250 -17.94 17.84 -13.24
N ALA A 251 -16.83 18.34 -13.75
CA ALA A 251 -16.29 17.89 -15.02
C ALA A 251 -15.91 16.40 -15.00
N THR A 252 -15.26 15.96 -13.92
CA THR A 252 -14.65 14.62 -13.82
C THR A 252 -15.61 13.57 -13.28
N PHE A 253 -16.38 13.90 -12.24
CA PHE A 253 -17.20 12.95 -11.49
C PHE A 253 -18.71 13.21 -11.62
N LYS A 254 -19.11 14.32 -12.27
CA LYS A 254 -20.50 14.82 -12.27
C LYS A 254 -21.03 15.05 -10.84
N TYR A 255 -20.12 15.39 -9.93
CA TYR A 255 -20.42 15.62 -8.53
C TYR A 255 -20.65 17.12 -8.29
N GLU A 256 -21.81 17.46 -7.74
CA GLU A 256 -22.19 18.82 -7.38
C GLU A 256 -21.93 19.02 -5.88
N LEU A 257 -21.11 20.01 -5.55
CA LEU A 257 -20.84 20.38 -4.15
C LEU A 257 -22.09 21.01 -3.53
N ILE A 258 -22.52 20.43 -2.41
CA ILE A 258 -23.53 21.08 -1.56
C ILE A 258 -22.88 22.12 -0.63
N LEU A 259 -23.69 22.97 -0.07
CA LEU A 259 -23.24 24.12 0.75
C LEU A 259 -22.39 23.69 1.93
N GLU A 260 -22.76 22.60 2.59
CA GLU A 260 -22.02 21.99 3.70
C GLU A 260 -20.62 21.53 3.33
N GLU A 261 -20.46 21.00 2.14
CA GLU A 261 -19.14 20.55 1.64
C GLU A 261 -18.26 21.73 1.26
N LYS A 262 -18.84 22.78 0.69
CA LYS A 262 -18.16 24.05 0.43
C LYS A 262 -17.64 24.66 1.73
N LEU A 263 -18.49 24.72 2.76
CA LEU A 263 -18.07 25.18 4.10
C LEU A 263 -16.97 24.28 4.68
N TYR A 264 -17.11 22.97 4.56
CA TYR A 264 -16.14 22.02 5.07
C TYR A 264 -14.75 22.16 4.41
N LEU A 265 -14.72 22.48 3.11
CA LEU A 265 -13.48 22.77 2.39
C LEU A 265 -12.90 24.17 2.68
N SER A 266 -13.69 25.05 3.32
CA SER A 266 -13.32 26.43 3.65
C SER A 266 -12.64 26.57 5.03
N ILE A 267 -12.69 25.55 5.86
CA ILE A 267 -12.16 25.52 7.23
C ILE A 267 -10.74 24.93 7.25
#